data_c5cc04a9d7fc51b64f4ded020a7fc89b
#
_entry.id   c5cc04a9d7fc51b64f4ded020a7fc89b
#
_cell.length_a   1.000
_cell.length_b   1.000
_cell.length_c   1.000
_cell.angle_alpha   90.00
_cell.angle_beta   90.00
_cell.angle_gamma   90.00
#
_symmetry.space_group_name_H-M   'P 1'
#
loop_
_entity.id
_entity.type
_entity.pdbx_description
1 polymer ?
#
loop_
_entity_poly.entity_id
_entity_poly.type
_entity_poly.pdbx_seq_one_letter_code
_entity_poly.pdbx_strand_id
1 'polypeptide(L)'
;MPGFWYHKNLRSPKSAPSFHTSDSWQVREDRLSTPLTGIYDEKSGTYYTVLRTDTPDCEALACHNYGDVILSGKTSLGFTGFRNADAHAALVFGFPYCEAPRSYVRKLTLAPAVRAFEKLEKGETRRLTWTLRKGVSPSYSSFVADVWNYSFDALDPQPVKPRYTPAEAKAILAEYFAQSYVGDYPLKYTSGVELRTADCESTGIAEIGFVGRVLLNAYNALEYGEANGREDLAANARSIFDSYLRYGFTPGGLLREVVDFKRERETDVYSIRRQSEGVYALLNYLAYEKQQGRSHPEWEARIRTLLEKFLSLQNPDGSFPRKFRDNLTVVDASGGSTPSATLPLTMAYTYFKNEAYRRSARRTADYLEKNLISKADYFSSTLDANCEDKEASLYAATAMYYMTFVSEGTERQRYIDLCREAAYFALSWYYLWDVPFAQGQMLGDAGFRSRGWGNVSVENNHVDVFIFEFATVLDFLAETCDEPRFSRTSAVIKSSMLQLMPVEGSMFEIGRTGYYPEVVQHTAWDYGKNGKGFYNDIFAPGWTVASLWQMLSPDRVTTFFAN
;
A
#
# COMPACT_ATOMS: atom_id res chain seq x y z
N MET A 1 -12.23 7.03 -10.71
CA MET A 1 -11.73 6.34 -9.50
C MET A 1 -10.26 6.57 -9.35
N PRO A 2 -9.72 6.62 -8.15
CA PRO A 2 -8.30 6.85 -7.94
C PRO A 2 -7.46 5.72 -8.52
N GLY A 3 -6.25 5.91 -8.51
CA GLY A 3 -5.21 5.22 -9.19
C GLY A 3 -4.34 6.26 -9.83
N PHE A 4 -4.87 7.44 -10.03
CA PHE A 4 -4.13 8.57 -10.56
C PHE A 4 -4.30 9.85 -9.75
N TRP A 5 -5.51 10.22 -9.39
CA TRP A 5 -5.81 11.28 -8.42
C TRP A 5 -7.28 11.29 -8.01
N TYR A 6 -7.55 12.05 -6.96
CA TYR A 6 -8.87 12.41 -6.50
C TYR A 6 -8.82 13.80 -5.82
N HIS A 7 -9.97 14.41 -5.59
CA HIS A 7 -10.05 15.78 -5.10
C HIS A 7 -9.14 16.68 -5.92
N LYS A 8 -8.40 17.04 -6.28
CA LYS A 8 -7.52 17.90 -7.07
C LYS A 8 -6.04 17.57 -6.90
N ASN A 9 -5.69 16.58 -6.08
CA ASN A 9 -4.30 16.26 -5.73
C ASN A 9 -3.48 17.50 -5.37
N LEU A 10 -4.05 18.36 -4.53
CA LEU A 10 -3.44 19.67 -4.23
C LEU A 10 -2.14 19.56 -3.42
N ARG A 11 -1.86 18.36 -2.85
CA ARG A 11 -0.61 18.09 -2.12
C ARG A 11 0.52 17.63 -3.02
N SER A 12 0.19 17.13 -4.21
CA SER A 12 1.18 16.62 -5.15
C SER A 12 2.00 17.73 -5.79
N PRO A 13 3.30 17.53 -6.02
CA PRO A 13 4.15 18.50 -6.68
C PRO A 13 3.85 18.60 -8.20
N LYS A 14 4.41 19.63 -8.86
CA LYS A 14 4.28 19.82 -10.32
C LYS A 14 4.93 18.71 -11.16
N SER A 15 5.77 17.89 -10.55
CA SER A 15 6.40 16.73 -11.19
C SER A 15 5.52 15.48 -11.18
N ALA A 16 4.30 15.54 -10.64
CA ALA A 16 3.31 14.48 -10.64
C ALA A 16 2.00 14.94 -11.32
N PRO A 17 1.14 14.00 -11.76
CA PRO A 17 -0.19 14.35 -12.24
C PRO A 17 -1.01 15.03 -11.14
N SER A 18 -1.37 16.30 -11.37
CA SER A 18 -2.10 17.11 -10.40
C SER A 18 -2.66 18.37 -11.04
N PHE A 19 -3.53 19.09 -10.32
CA PHE A 19 -3.99 20.42 -10.73
C PHE A 19 -2.88 21.49 -10.72
N HIS A 20 -1.75 21.25 -10.07
CA HIS A 20 -0.56 22.11 -10.20
C HIS A 20 0.09 22.00 -11.58
N THR A 21 -0.15 20.89 -12.28
CA THR A 21 0.39 20.65 -13.63
C THR A 21 -0.62 21.06 -14.69
N SER A 22 -1.90 20.71 -14.52
CA SER A 22 -3.01 21.06 -15.40
C SER A 22 -4.34 20.82 -14.70
N ASP A 23 -5.34 21.64 -14.99
CA ASP A 23 -6.73 21.44 -14.56
C ASP A 23 -7.52 20.49 -15.47
N SER A 24 -6.90 20.01 -16.54
CA SER A 24 -7.47 19.05 -17.49
C SER A 24 -6.49 17.94 -17.80
N TRP A 25 -6.94 16.69 -17.68
CA TRP A 25 -6.12 15.51 -17.91
C TRP A 25 -6.85 14.46 -18.72
N GLN A 26 -6.09 13.78 -19.57
CA GLN A 26 -6.45 12.54 -20.26
C GLN A 26 -5.42 11.49 -19.89
N VAL A 27 -5.87 10.30 -19.51
CA VAL A 27 -5.05 9.22 -18.99
C VAL A 27 -5.39 7.92 -19.71
N ARG A 28 -4.40 7.14 -20.06
CA ARG A 28 -4.61 5.79 -20.61
C ARG A 28 -5.35 4.92 -19.63
N GLU A 29 -6.28 4.12 -20.14
CA GLU A 29 -7.13 3.24 -19.32
C GLU A 29 -6.31 2.26 -18.48
N ASP A 30 -5.23 1.70 -19.04
CA ASP A 30 -4.37 0.71 -18.38
C ASP A 30 -3.54 1.25 -17.20
N ARG A 31 -3.56 2.55 -16.97
CA ARG A 31 -2.94 3.16 -15.78
C ARG A 31 -3.87 3.25 -14.58
N LEU A 32 -5.13 2.91 -14.76
CA LEU A 32 -6.17 3.11 -13.74
C LEU A 32 -6.52 1.78 -13.07
N SER A 33 -6.67 1.80 -11.76
CA SER A 33 -7.17 0.66 -10.98
C SER A 33 -8.57 0.21 -11.41
N THR A 34 -9.33 1.15 -11.96
CA THR A 34 -10.60 0.93 -12.64
C THR A 34 -10.63 1.85 -13.85
N PRO A 35 -10.95 1.37 -15.07
CA PRO A 35 -10.96 2.20 -16.29
C PRO A 35 -12.18 3.14 -16.29
N LEU A 36 -12.19 4.07 -15.34
CA LEU A 36 -13.32 4.91 -14.98
C LEU A 36 -12.87 6.34 -14.68
N THR A 37 -13.69 7.29 -15.09
CA THR A 37 -13.63 8.69 -14.64
C THR A 37 -15.00 9.12 -14.14
N GLY A 38 -15.03 9.98 -13.11
CA GLY A 38 -16.25 10.53 -12.55
C GLY A 38 -16.12 12.00 -12.18
N ILE A 39 -17.25 12.70 -12.23
CA ILE A 39 -17.43 14.05 -11.70
C ILE A 39 -18.52 14.02 -10.65
N TYR A 40 -18.26 14.62 -9.50
CA TYR A 40 -19.20 14.77 -8.39
C TYR A 40 -19.38 16.25 -8.08
N ASP A 41 -20.62 16.73 -8.07
CA ASP A 41 -20.98 18.08 -7.65
C ASP A 41 -21.38 18.07 -6.17
N GLU A 42 -20.51 18.60 -5.32
CA GLU A 42 -20.72 18.65 -3.87
C GLU A 42 -21.98 19.42 -3.44
N LYS A 43 -22.47 20.36 -4.27
CA LYS A 43 -23.66 21.17 -3.92
C LYS A 43 -24.95 20.41 -4.12
N SER A 44 -25.06 19.68 -5.21
CA SER A 44 -26.29 18.94 -5.56
C SER A 44 -26.22 17.47 -5.19
N GLY A 45 -25.04 16.94 -4.86
CA GLY A 45 -24.78 15.52 -4.69
C GLY A 45 -24.86 14.73 -6.00
N THR A 46 -25.06 15.39 -7.13
CA THR A 46 -25.20 14.72 -8.44
C THR A 46 -23.83 14.30 -8.95
N TYR A 47 -23.75 13.09 -9.51
CA TYR A 47 -22.54 12.63 -10.15
C TYR A 47 -22.80 12.04 -11.53
N TYR A 48 -21.76 12.05 -12.36
CA TYR A 48 -21.70 11.36 -13.63
C TYR A 48 -20.41 10.56 -13.68
N THR A 49 -20.48 9.33 -14.18
CA THR A 49 -19.32 8.47 -14.39
C THR A 49 -19.34 7.84 -15.76
N VAL A 50 -18.16 7.56 -16.29
CA VAL A 50 -17.96 6.74 -17.48
C VAL A 50 -17.03 5.59 -17.15
N LEU A 51 -17.44 4.37 -17.44
CA LEU A 51 -16.70 3.14 -17.21
C LEU A 51 -16.52 2.39 -18.54
N ARG A 52 -15.30 1.98 -18.85
CA ARG A 52 -15.03 1.00 -19.89
C ARG A 52 -15.37 -0.40 -19.38
N THR A 53 -16.25 -1.13 -20.07
CA THR A 53 -16.73 -2.45 -19.63
C THR A 53 -16.15 -3.61 -20.44
N ASP A 54 -15.66 -3.36 -21.63
CA ASP A 54 -14.93 -4.34 -22.44
C ASP A 54 -13.42 -4.28 -22.13
N THR A 55 -12.75 -5.44 -22.17
CA THR A 55 -11.29 -5.51 -22.00
C THR A 55 -10.61 -5.11 -23.30
N PRO A 56 -9.75 -4.09 -23.29
CA PRO A 56 -9.05 -3.67 -24.51
C PRO A 56 -7.91 -4.63 -24.85
N ASP A 57 -7.66 -4.78 -26.16
CA ASP A 57 -6.45 -5.37 -26.68
C ASP A 57 -5.29 -4.36 -26.60
N CYS A 58 -4.05 -4.86 -26.49
CA CYS A 58 -2.87 -4.03 -26.42
C CYS A 58 -1.76 -4.56 -27.32
N GLU A 59 -1.11 -3.65 -28.04
CA GLU A 59 0.12 -3.93 -28.79
C GLU A 59 1.35 -3.44 -28.03
N ALA A 60 2.54 -3.80 -28.47
CA ALA A 60 3.79 -3.39 -27.84
C ALA A 60 3.90 -1.87 -27.68
N LEU A 61 3.99 -1.40 -26.43
CA LEU A 61 3.99 0.01 -26.06
C LEU A 61 5.39 0.62 -25.92
N ALA A 62 6.45 -0.16 -26.08
CA ALA A 62 7.83 0.31 -25.90
C ALA A 62 8.21 1.46 -26.85
N CYS A 63 7.61 1.50 -28.04
CA CYS A 63 7.78 2.57 -29.02
C CYS A 63 6.82 3.75 -28.79
N HIS A 64 5.86 3.63 -27.88
CA HIS A 64 4.78 4.59 -27.65
C HIS A 64 5.05 5.46 -26.42
N ASN A 65 6.27 5.94 -26.25
CA ASN A 65 6.67 6.58 -25.02
C ASN A 65 6.17 8.02 -24.88
N TYR A 66 6.14 8.77 -25.98
CA TYR A 66 5.64 10.16 -26.03
C TYR A 66 5.53 10.63 -27.48
N GLY A 67 4.81 11.74 -27.68
CA GLY A 67 4.57 12.31 -29.01
C GLY A 67 3.39 11.68 -29.74
N ASP A 68 3.36 11.85 -31.06
CA ASP A 68 2.31 11.30 -31.92
C ASP A 68 2.69 9.87 -32.34
N VAL A 69 1.76 8.95 -32.19
CA VAL A 69 1.95 7.51 -32.43
C VAL A 69 0.93 7.04 -33.44
N ILE A 70 1.37 6.33 -34.46
CA ILE A 70 0.49 5.65 -35.42
C ILE A 70 0.38 4.18 -35.01
N LEU A 71 -0.85 3.76 -34.72
CA LEU A 71 -1.16 2.41 -34.28
C LEU A 71 -1.15 1.42 -35.44
N SER A 72 -0.86 0.15 -35.12
CA SER A 72 -0.89 -0.93 -36.10
C SER A 72 -2.30 -1.50 -36.38
N GLY A 73 -3.30 -1.02 -35.64
CA GLY A 73 -4.66 -1.54 -35.68
C GLY A 73 -4.90 -2.75 -34.75
N LYS A 74 -3.93 -3.13 -33.94
CA LYS A 74 -4.02 -4.28 -33.01
C LYS A 74 -4.38 -3.90 -31.58
N THR A 75 -4.45 -2.62 -31.26
CA THR A 75 -4.88 -2.16 -29.94
C THR A 75 -6.25 -1.55 -29.99
N SER A 76 -7.05 -1.77 -28.95
CA SER A 76 -8.30 -1.03 -28.66
C SER A 76 -8.21 -0.22 -27.38
N LEU A 77 -6.96 -0.01 -26.87
CA LEU A 77 -6.71 0.78 -25.67
C LEU A 77 -7.14 2.24 -25.88
N GLY A 78 -7.99 2.71 -24.98
CA GLY A 78 -8.52 4.05 -24.99
C GLY A 78 -7.95 4.95 -23.90
N PHE A 79 -8.63 6.04 -23.68
CA PHE A 79 -8.34 6.99 -22.60
C PHE A 79 -9.62 7.41 -21.90
N THR A 80 -9.46 7.88 -20.67
CA THR A 80 -10.50 8.58 -19.93
C THR A 80 -9.89 9.75 -19.16
N GLY A 81 -10.73 10.72 -18.77
CA GLY A 81 -10.24 11.88 -18.05
C GLY A 81 -11.31 12.97 -17.90
N PHE A 82 -10.84 14.17 -17.63
CA PHE A 82 -11.69 15.33 -17.49
C PHE A 82 -11.06 16.57 -18.14
N ARG A 83 -11.90 17.51 -18.47
CA ARG A 83 -11.52 18.83 -18.97
C ARG A 83 -12.32 19.91 -18.25
N ASN A 84 -11.63 20.80 -17.59
CA ASN A 84 -12.22 22.01 -17.04
C ASN A 84 -11.99 23.14 -18.04
N ALA A 85 -13.06 23.73 -18.56
CA ALA A 85 -13.02 24.85 -19.46
C ALA A 85 -14.22 25.76 -19.18
N ASP A 86 -14.00 27.09 -19.21
CA ASP A 86 -15.05 28.09 -19.09
C ASP A 86 -16.04 27.86 -17.92
N ALA A 87 -15.52 27.52 -16.76
CA ALA A 87 -16.27 27.20 -15.55
C ALA A 87 -17.14 25.91 -15.63
N HIS A 88 -16.95 25.08 -16.66
CA HIS A 88 -17.61 23.79 -16.81
C HIS A 88 -16.62 22.65 -16.75
N ALA A 89 -16.97 21.60 -16.00
CA ALA A 89 -16.25 20.34 -15.99
C ALA A 89 -16.90 19.34 -16.97
N ALA A 90 -16.10 18.71 -17.80
CA ALA A 90 -16.53 17.68 -18.74
C ALA A 90 -15.74 16.39 -18.54
N LEU A 91 -16.46 15.26 -18.56
CA LEU A 91 -15.83 13.94 -18.74
C LEU A 91 -15.36 13.82 -20.18
N VAL A 92 -14.15 13.32 -20.37
CA VAL A 92 -13.59 13.00 -21.68
C VAL A 92 -13.14 11.55 -21.70
N PHE A 93 -13.49 10.85 -22.77
CA PHE A 93 -13.11 9.45 -22.97
C PHE A 93 -13.14 9.13 -24.46
N GLY A 94 -12.41 8.14 -24.87
CA GLY A 94 -12.40 7.78 -26.29
C GLY A 94 -11.27 6.84 -26.66
N PHE A 95 -11.13 6.68 -27.97
CA PHE A 95 -10.12 5.89 -28.65
C PHE A 95 -9.60 6.67 -29.86
N PRO A 96 -8.34 6.53 -30.25
CA PRO A 96 -7.25 5.82 -29.58
C PRO A 96 -6.79 6.49 -28.28
N TYR A 97 -5.92 5.81 -27.51
CA TYR A 97 -5.44 6.33 -26.24
C TYR A 97 -4.69 7.66 -26.35
N CYS A 98 -4.79 8.42 -25.29
CA CYS A 98 -4.12 9.71 -25.14
C CYS A 98 -3.67 9.88 -23.68
N GLU A 99 -2.48 10.44 -23.48
CA GLU A 99 -2.04 10.98 -22.18
C GLU A 99 -1.63 12.44 -22.39
N ALA A 100 -2.41 13.36 -21.86
CA ALA A 100 -2.19 14.78 -22.03
C ALA A 100 -2.64 15.55 -20.77
N PRO A 101 -1.98 16.67 -20.44
CA PRO A 101 -0.92 17.38 -21.19
C PRO A 101 0.47 16.75 -21.03
N ARG A 102 0.61 15.79 -20.11
CA ARG A 102 1.83 15.05 -19.85
C ARG A 102 1.53 13.56 -19.77
N SER A 103 2.54 12.74 -20.03
CA SER A 103 2.52 11.31 -19.82
C SER A 103 3.25 10.97 -18.51
N TYR A 104 2.69 10.05 -17.73
CA TYR A 104 3.38 9.51 -16.56
C TYR A 104 4.45 8.50 -17.00
N VAL A 105 5.67 8.65 -16.49
CA VAL A 105 6.78 7.72 -16.75
C VAL A 105 7.03 6.83 -15.54
N ARG A 106 7.30 7.47 -14.40
CA ARG A 106 7.57 6.82 -13.11
C ARG A 106 7.43 7.85 -12.00
N LYS A 107 7.67 7.46 -10.76
CA LYS A 107 7.63 8.34 -9.59
C LYS A 107 8.29 9.69 -9.86
N LEU A 108 7.53 10.77 -9.65
CA LEU A 108 7.95 12.17 -9.84
C LEU A 108 8.53 12.50 -11.24
N THR A 109 8.19 11.70 -12.25
CA THR A 109 8.71 11.93 -13.61
C THR A 109 7.57 11.93 -14.62
N LEU A 110 7.37 13.07 -15.26
CA LEU A 110 6.43 13.25 -16.36
C LEU A 110 7.19 13.51 -17.67
N ALA A 111 6.68 12.94 -18.76
CA ALA A 111 7.14 13.16 -20.12
C ALA A 111 6.15 14.08 -20.89
N PRO A 112 6.48 14.51 -22.10
CA PRO A 112 5.52 15.14 -23.00
C PRO A 112 4.29 14.27 -23.25
N ALA A 113 3.22 14.88 -23.75
CA ALA A 113 1.98 14.18 -24.09
C ALA A 113 2.21 13.05 -25.11
N VAL A 114 1.41 11.99 -24.97
CA VAL A 114 1.30 10.91 -25.96
C VAL A 114 -0.08 10.99 -26.59
N ARG A 115 -0.14 10.97 -27.94
CA ARG A 115 -1.39 10.92 -28.69
C ARG A 115 -1.30 9.82 -29.72
N ALA A 116 -2.17 8.84 -29.64
CA ALA A 116 -2.25 7.77 -30.60
C ALA A 116 -3.27 8.09 -31.71
N PHE A 117 -2.95 7.65 -32.90
CA PHE A 117 -3.80 7.79 -34.10
C PHE A 117 -3.90 6.43 -34.79
N GLU A 118 -5.06 6.08 -35.26
CA GLU A 118 -5.29 4.90 -36.07
C GLU A 118 -5.68 5.30 -37.48
N LYS A 119 -5.07 4.66 -38.47
CA LYS A 119 -5.49 4.78 -39.86
C LYS A 119 -6.65 3.80 -40.08
N LEU A 120 -7.79 4.32 -40.47
CA LEU A 120 -8.95 3.53 -40.87
C LEU A 120 -9.09 3.55 -42.39
N GLU A 121 -9.22 2.38 -42.97
CA GLU A 121 -9.54 2.27 -44.40
C GLU A 121 -11.04 2.43 -44.62
N LYS A 122 -11.42 2.76 -45.86
CA LYS A 122 -12.84 2.95 -46.21
C LYS A 122 -13.66 1.71 -45.91
N GLY A 123 -14.66 1.86 -45.03
CA GLY A 123 -15.55 0.77 -44.64
C GLY A 123 -15.13 0.01 -43.38
N GLU A 124 -13.97 0.29 -42.83
CA GLU A 124 -13.57 -0.26 -41.54
C GLU A 124 -14.41 0.34 -40.40
N THR A 125 -14.68 -0.49 -39.42
CA THR A 125 -15.44 -0.10 -38.23
C THR A 125 -14.71 -0.56 -36.97
N ARG A 126 -14.62 0.33 -35.99
CA ARG A 126 -14.20 -0.01 -34.64
C ARG A 126 -15.40 0.12 -33.70
N ARG A 127 -15.59 -0.86 -32.82
CA ARG A 127 -16.62 -0.82 -31.80
C ARG A 127 -15.96 -0.88 -30.43
N LEU A 128 -16.30 0.11 -29.60
CA LEU A 128 -15.83 0.23 -28.23
C LEU A 128 -17.03 0.54 -27.36
N THR A 129 -17.03 0.04 -26.13
CA THR A 129 -18.20 0.15 -25.24
C THR A 129 -17.81 0.87 -23.96
N TRP A 130 -18.50 1.94 -23.66
CA TRP A 130 -18.47 2.62 -22.36
C TRP A 130 -19.88 2.71 -21.80
N THR A 131 -19.98 2.60 -20.48
CA THR A 131 -21.24 2.83 -19.77
C THR A 131 -21.20 4.18 -19.08
N LEU A 132 -22.18 5.04 -19.40
CA LEU A 132 -22.40 6.29 -18.69
C LEU A 132 -23.45 6.07 -17.61
N ARG A 133 -23.15 6.53 -16.38
CA ARG A 133 -24.07 6.48 -15.26
C ARG A 133 -24.24 7.86 -14.66
N LYS A 134 -25.49 8.19 -14.29
CA LYS A 134 -25.84 9.34 -13.46
C LYS A 134 -26.41 8.83 -12.15
N GLY A 135 -26.03 9.48 -11.04
CA GLY A 135 -26.57 9.19 -9.72
C GLY A 135 -26.56 10.41 -8.81
N VAL A 136 -26.97 10.19 -7.57
CA VAL A 136 -26.95 11.18 -6.49
C VAL A 136 -26.39 10.50 -5.25
N SER A 137 -25.44 11.14 -4.61
CA SER A 137 -24.86 10.69 -3.34
C SER A 137 -24.75 11.85 -2.36
N PRO A 138 -25.00 11.63 -1.07
CA PRO A 138 -25.04 12.70 -0.07
C PRO A 138 -23.66 13.27 0.28
N SER A 139 -22.59 12.54 -0.02
CA SER A 139 -21.21 12.94 0.25
C SER A 139 -20.24 12.38 -0.80
N TYR A 140 -19.03 12.92 -0.84
CA TYR A 140 -17.98 12.39 -1.72
C TYR A 140 -17.61 10.94 -1.35
N SER A 141 -17.53 10.60 -0.07
CA SER A 141 -17.26 9.22 0.36
C SER A 141 -18.36 8.25 -0.07
N SER A 142 -19.64 8.65 0.05
CA SER A 142 -20.76 7.86 -0.46
C SER A 142 -20.72 7.71 -1.98
N PHE A 143 -20.35 8.76 -2.70
CA PHE A 143 -20.11 8.69 -4.15
C PHE A 143 -19.02 7.66 -4.49
N VAL A 144 -17.89 7.66 -3.75
CA VAL A 144 -16.82 6.67 -3.95
C VAL A 144 -17.34 5.26 -3.75
N ALA A 145 -18.10 5.02 -2.68
CA ALA A 145 -18.70 3.72 -2.38
C ALA A 145 -19.69 3.26 -3.48
N ASP A 146 -20.61 4.13 -3.89
CA ASP A 146 -21.59 3.86 -4.94
C ASP A 146 -20.92 3.47 -6.27
N VAL A 147 -19.90 4.23 -6.65
CA VAL A 147 -19.19 4.03 -7.92
C VAL A 147 -18.30 2.80 -7.84
N TRP A 148 -17.66 2.52 -6.70
CA TRP A 148 -16.90 1.31 -6.52
C TRP A 148 -17.78 0.07 -6.58
N ASN A 149 -18.92 0.05 -5.87
CA ASN A 149 -19.87 -1.05 -5.89
C ASN A 149 -20.37 -1.34 -7.32
N TYR A 150 -20.75 -0.28 -8.03
CA TYR A 150 -21.17 -0.40 -9.43
C TYR A 150 -20.06 -0.98 -10.32
N SER A 151 -18.84 -0.47 -10.17
CA SER A 151 -17.70 -0.94 -10.98
C SER A 151 -17.34 -2.39 -10.64
N PHE A 152 -17.40 -2.76 -9.37
CA PHE A 152 -17.19 -4.14 -8.93
C PHE A 152 -18.20 -5.10 -9.55
N ASP A 153 -19.49 -4.75 -9.50
CA ASP A 153 -20.55 -5.58 -10.09
C ASP A 153 -20.45 -5.67 -11.62
N ALA A 154 -20.05 -4.57 -12.28
CA ALA A 154 -19.92 -4.53 -13.73
C ALA A 154 -18.69 -5.29 -14.26
N LEU A 155 -17.58 -5.26 -13.54
CA LEU A 155 -16.32 -5.92 -13.92
C LEU A 155 -16.19 -7.33 -13.35
N ASP A 156 -16.95 -7.65 -12.31
CA ASP A 156 -17.04 -8.97 -11.65
C ASP A 156 -15.67 -9.66 -11.45
N PRO A 157 -14.72 -9.04 -10.72
CA PRO A 157 -13.40 -9.60 -10.56
C PRO A 157 -13.45 -10.95 -9.84
N GLN A 158 -12.91 -11.99 -10.49
CA GLN A 158 -12.82 -13.32 -9.92
C GLN A 158 -11.43 -13.58 -9.34
N PRO A 159 -11.30 -14.41 -8.28
CA PRO A 159 -10.00 -14.83 -7.77
C PRO A 159 -9.09 -15.39 -8.89
N VAL A 160 -7.81 -15.16 -8.78
CA VAL A 160 -6.81 -15.80 -9.64
C VAL A 160 -6.57 -17.21 -9.11
N LYS A 161 -6.41 -18.19 -9.99
CA LYS A 161 -6.08 -19.55 -9.55
C LYS A 161 -4.75 -19.53 -8.81
N PRO A 162 -4.71 -19.85 -7.51
CA PRO A 162 -3.48 -19.82 -6.74
C PRO A 162 -2.55 -20.94 -7.20
N ARG A 163 -1.25 -20.64 -7.27
CA ARG A 163 -0.18 -21.63 -7.53
C ARG A 163 0.31 -22.29 -6.25
N TYR A 164 0.14 -21.64 -5.12
CA TYR A 164 0.64 -22.05 -3.82
C TYR A 164 -0.46 -21.95 -2.77
N THR A 165 -0.48 -22.88 -1.86
CA THR A 165 -1.28 -22.81 -0.63
C THR A 165 -0.67 -21.76 0.31
N PRO A 166 -1.41 -21.24 1.30
CA PRO A 166 -0.86 -20.35 2.32
C PRO A 166 0.38 -20.90 3.05
N ALA A 167 0.40 -22.21 3.33
CA ALA A 167 1.54 -22.86 3.98
C ALA A 167 2.78 -22.89 3.08
N GLU A 168 2.63 -23.26 1.81
CA GLU A 168 3.71 -23.24 0.82
C GLU A 168 4.22 -21.81 0.59
N ALA A 169 3.33 -20.83 0.50
CA ALA A 169 3.70 -19.43 0.38
C ALA A 169 4.53 -18.95 1.58
N LYS A 170 4.13 -19.28 2.80
CA LYS A 170 4.92 -18.99 4.01
C LYS A 170 6.28 -19.69 3.99
N ALA A 171 6.36 -20.94 3.56
CA ALA A 171 7.63 -21.66 3.46
C ALA A 171 8.60 -20.98 2.47
N ILE A 172 8.11 -20.52 1.32
CA ILE A 172 8.91 -19.76 0.34
C ILE A 172 9.39 -18.44 0.94
N LEU A 173 8.49 -17.67 1.56
CA LEU A 173 8.81 -16.36 2.14
C LEU A 173 9.76 -16.48 3.34
N ALA A 174 9.74 -17.60 4.07
CA ALA A 174 10.61 -17.84 5.22
C ALA A 174 12.10 -17.86 4.85
N GLU A 175 12.44 -18.18 3.60
CA GLU A 175 13.82 -18.13 3.12
C GLU A 175 14.39 -16.69 3.12
N TYR A 176 13.54 -15.67 2.99
CA TYR A 176 13.96 -14.28 3.19
C TYR A 176 14.49 -14.04 4.61
N PHE A 177 13.86 -14.62 5.63
CA PHE A 177 14.29 -14.42 7.03
C PHE A 177 15.68 -14.98 7.30
N ALA A 178 15.97 -16.17 6.75
CA ALA A 178 17.30 -16.78 6.88
C ALA A 178 18.38 -15.91 6.23
N GLN A 179 18.10 -15.39 5.03
CA GLN A 179 19.06 -14.64 4.23
C GLN A 179 19.22 -13.18 4.68
N SER A 180 18.28 -12.64 5.45
CA SER A 180 18.33 -11.27 5.98
C SER A 180 19.06 -11.16 7.30
N TYR A 181 19.37 -12.27 7.96
CA TYR A 181 20.19 -12.29 9.16
C TYR A 181 21.67 -12.05 8.82
N VAL A 182 22.32 -11.12 9.55
CA VAL A 182 23.73 -10.80 9.37
C VAL A 182 24.38 -10.73 10.76
N GLY A 183 25.06 -11.83 11.16
CA GLY A 183 25.64 -11.98 12.49
C GLY A 183 26.65 -10.91 12.90
N ASP A 184 27.39 -10.37 11.92
CA ASP A 184 28.46 -9.38 12.13
C ASP A 184 27.94 -7.94 12.32
N TYR A 185 26.68 -7.66 11.96
CA TYR A 185 26.12 -6.32 12.18
C TYR A 185 25.66 -6.13 13.64
N PRO A 186 25.83 -4.94 14.22
CA PRO A 186 25.32 -4.66 15.56
C PRO A 186 23.82 -4.93 15.71
N LEU A 187 22.99 -4.64 14.70
CA LEU A 187 21.55 -4.94 14.69
C LEU A 187 21.19 -6.20 13.91
N LYS A 188 22.18 -7.01 13.50
CA LYS A 188 22.07 -8.37 12.95
C LYS A 188 21.08 -8.57 11.81
N TYR A 189 20.81 -7.55 11.01
CA TYR A 189 19.82 -7.61 9.94
C TYR A 189 20.17 -6.74 8.73
N THR A 190 19.74 -7.18 7.54
CA THR A 190 19.71 -6.33 6.33
C THR A 190 18.30 -6.26 5.76
N SER A 191 17.82 -5.06 5.43
CA SER A 191 16.48 -4.83 4.91
C SER A 191 16.36 -4.98 3.40
N GLY A 192 17.47 -5.00 2.66
CA GLY A 192 17.44 -5.01 1.21
C GLY A 192 18.71 -5.49 0.54
N VAL A 193 18.62 -5.65 -0.76
CA VAL A 193 19.69 -6.10 -1.65
C VAL A 193 19.84 -5.18 -2.85
N GLU A 194 21.03 -5.13 -3.44
CA GLU A 194 21.30 -4.44 -4.70
C GLU A 194 21.09 -5.39 -5.88
N LEU A 195 20.12 -5.09 -6.73
CA LEU A 195 19.80 -5.90 -7.90
C LEU A 195 20.79 -5.73 -9.07
N ARG A 196 21.64 -4.71 -8.99
CA ARG A 196 22.70 -4.48 -10.01
C ARG A 196 23.75 -5.57 -10.01
N THR A 197 23.91 -6.26 -8.88
CA THR A 197 24.84 -7.37 -8.74
C THR A 197 24.08 -8.68 -8.99
N ALA A 198 24.67 -9.60 -9.74
CA ALA A 198 24.09 -10.92 -9.98
C ALA A 198 23.84 -11.71 -8.69
N ASP A 199 24.62 -11.41 -7.65
CA ASP A 199 24.58 -12.09 -6.34
C ASP A 199 23.56 -11.49 -5.38
N CYS A 200 22.80 -10.45 -5.76
CA CYS A 200 21.90 -9.70 -4.86
C CYS A 200 22.61 -9.28 -3.57
N GLU A 201 23.66 -8.49 -3.70
CA GLU A 201 24.48 -8.06 -2.56
C GLU A 201 23.66 -7.27 -1.53
N SER A 202 23.85 -7.54 -0.24
CA SER A 202 23.21 -6.81 0.84
C SER A 202 23.49 -5.31 0.75
N THR A 203 22.45 -4.48 0.93
CA THR A 203 22.62 -3.01 1.03
C THR A 203 23.37 -2.59 2.28
N GLY A 204 23.42 -3.43 3.33
CA GLY A 204 23.97 -3.08 4.63
C GLY A 204 23.08 -2.15 5.45
N ILE A 205 21.80 -2.02 5.10
CA ILE A 205 20.84 -1.15 5.79
C ILE A 205 19.91 -2.01 6.66
N ALA A 206 19.79 -1.63 7.94
CA ALA A 206 18.70 -2.09 8.81
C ALA A 206 17.69 -0.97 9.01
N GLU A 207 16.42 -1.23 8.70
CA GLU A 207 15.33 -0.27 8.80
C GLU A 207 14.15 -0.87 9.57
N ILE A 208 13.77 -0.19 10.68
CA ILE A 208 12.82 -0.72 11.67
C ILE A 208 11.38 -0.84 11.15
N GLY A 209 10.98 0.07 10.30
CA GLY A 209 9.63 0.15 9.71
C GLY A 209 9.69 0.52 8.25
N PHE A 210 8.58 1.00 7.67
CA PHE A 210 8.44 1.40 6.28
C PHE A 210 8.87 0.28 5.33
N VAL A 211 10.04 0.36 4.69
CA VAL A 211 10.51 -0.66 3.75
C VAL A 211 11.31 -1.80 4.40
N GLY A 212 11.82 -1.61 5.61
CA GLY A 212 12.68 -2.62 6.25
C GLY A 212 11.95 -3.65 7.09
N ARG A 213 11.06 -3.22 7.96
CA ARG A 213 10.23 -4.09 8.83
C ARG A 213 11.01 -5.11 9.67
N VAL A 214 12.21 -4.74 10.13
CA VAL A 214 13.14 -5.67 10.80
C VAL A 214 12.48 -6.47 11.92
N LEU A 215 11.90 -5.80 12.92
CA LEU A 215 11.35 -6.47 14.10
C LEU A 215 10.08 -7.27 13.77
N LEU A 216 9.28 -6.84 12.80
CA LEU A 216 8.13 -7.60 12.36
C LEU A 216 8.55 -8.88 11.65
N ASN A 217 9.58 -8.82 10.81
CA ASN A 217 10.12 -10.00 10.14
C ASN A 217 10.87 -10.93 11.11
N ALA A 218 11.55 -10.38 12.11
CA ALA A 218 12.13 -11.19 13.19
C ALA A 218 11.05 -11.93 13.99
N TYR A 219 9.93 -11.28 14.30
CA TYR A 219 8.80 -11.92 14.93
C TYR A 219 8.19 -13.02 14.04
N ASN A 220 7.98 -12.74 12.76
CA ASN A 220 7.50 -13.72 11.78
C ASN A 220 8.42 -14.96 11.70
N ALA A 221 9.73 -14.72 11.71
CA ALA A 221 10.75 -15.78 11.70
C ALA A 221 10.71 -16.64 12.98
N LEU A 222 10.53 -16.00 14.14
CA LEU A 222 10.43 -16.71 15.43
C LEU A 222 9.19 -17.61 15.46
N GLU A 223 8.03 -17.04 15.21
CA GLU A 223 6.75 -17.77 15.20
C GLU A 223 6.78 -18.95 14.21
N TYR A 224 7.26 -18.72 13.00
CA TYR A 224 7.37 -19.76 11.98
C TYR A 224 8.41 -20.81 12.34
N GLY A 225 9.56 -20.39 12.83
CA GLY A 225 10.66 -21.27 13.22
C GLY A 225 10.25 -22.27 14.31
N GLU A 226 9.61 -21.76 15.37
CA GLU A 226 9.12 -22.61 16.46
C GLU A 226 7.99 -23.56 16.01
N ALA A 227 7.05 -23.05 15.17
CA ALA A 227 5.93 -23.85 14.70
C ALA A 227 6.32 -24.95 13.69
N ASN A 228 7.42 -24.77 12.95
CA ASN A 228 7.83 -25.67 11.87
C ASN A 228 9.19 -26.37 12.07
N GLY A 229 9.77 -26.27 13.28
CA GLY A 229 11.05 -26.92 13.60
C GLY A 229 12.26 -26.30 12.88
N ARG A 230 12.15 -25.02 12.40
CA ARG A 230 13.25 -24.26 11.83
C ARG A 230 13.98 -23.52 12.95
N GLU A 231 14.76 -24.27 13.74
CA GLU A 231 15.51 -23.72 14.88
C GLU A 231 16.49 -22.62 14.49
N ASP A 232 17.04 -22.68 13.27
CA ASP A 232 17.88 -21.63 12.70
C ASP A 232 17.17 -20.28 12.63
N LEU A 233 15.91 -20.24 12.16
CA LEU A 233 15.11 -19.02 12.09
C LEU A 233 14.76 -18.49 13.48
N ALA A 234 14.36 -19.38 14.39
CA ALA A 234 14.04 -18.99 15.76
C ALA A 234 15.26 -18.44 16.51
N ALA A 235 16.43 -19.05 16.34
CA ALA A 235 17.68 -18.59 16.95
C ALA A 235 18.13 -17.23 16.38
N ASN A 236 18.08 -17.05 15.05
CA ASN A 236 18.38 -15.80 14.39
C ASN A 236 17.44 -14.68 14.85
N ALA A 237 16.14 -14.96 14.94
CA ALA A 237 15.15 -14.00 15.41
C ALA A 237 15.43 -13.53 16.84
N ARG A 238 15.70 -14.45 17.77
CA ARG A 238 16.08 -14.08 19.15
C ARG A 238 17.34 -13.24 19.16
N SER A 239 18.35 -13.61 18.38
CA SER A 239 19.59 -12.82 18.26
C SER A 239 19.35 -11.41 17.72
N ILE A 240 18.39 -11.23 16.80
CA ILE A 240 17.98 -9.90 16.32
C ILE A 240 17.31 -9.12 17.45
N PHE A 241 16.33 -9.69 18.17
CA PHE A 241 15.68 -9.02 19.31
C PHE A 241 16.69 -8.62 20.40
N ASP A 242 17.61 -9.53 20.78
CA ASP A 242 18.67 -9.23 21.73
C ASP A 242 19.59 -8.09 21.27
N SER A 243 19.90 -8.05 19.99
CA SER A 243 20.72 -6.98 19.40
C SER A 243 20.01 -5.63 19.45
N TYR A 244 18.70 -5.60 19.15
CA TYR A 244 17.89 -4.39 19.23
C TYR A 244 17.66 -3.93 20.67
N LEU A 245 17.50 -4.84 21.62
CA LEU A 245 17.41 -4.48 23.04
C LEU A 245 18.67 -3.72 23.51
N ARG A 246 19.84 -4.15 23.05
CA ARG A 246 21.14 -3.56 23.42
C ARG A 246 21.48 -2.30 22.66
N TYR A 247 21.25 -2.28 21.35
CA TYR A 247 21.78 -1.27 20.44
C TYR A 247 20.72 -0.55 19.61
N GLY A 248 19.46 -1.01 19.62
CA GLY A 248 18.38 -0.53 18.76
C GLY A 248 17.70 0.75 19.24
N PHE A 249 18.15 1.35 20.36
CA PHE A 249 17.57 2.59 20.87
C PHE A 249 18.57 3.75 20.78
N THR A 250 18.04 4.93 20.49
CA THR A 250 18.77 6.18 20.52
C THR A 250 19.04 6.61 21.96
N PRO A 251 19.95 7.58 22.19
CA PRO A 251 20.13 8.18 23.52
C PRO A 251 18.84 8.79 24.09
N GLY A 252 17.98 9.35 23.24
CA GLY A 252 16.67 9.86 23.62
C GLY A 252 15.64 8.76 23.88
N GLY A 253 15.89 7.49 23.56
CA GLY A 253 15.02 6.34 23.81
C GLY A 253 13.99 6.08 22.71
N LEU A 254 14.17 6.60 21.51
CA LEU A 254 13.45 6.19 20.30
C LEU A 254 14.09 4.92 19.72
N LEU A 255 13.35 4.18 18.91
CA LEU A 255 13.92 3.12 18.10
C LEU A 255 14.79 3.76 16.98
N ARG A 256 15.99 3.21 16.74
CA ARG A 256 16.82 3.58 15.60
C ARG A 256 16.12 3.18 14.33
N GLU A 257 15.78 4.14 13.45
CA GLU A 257 14.91 3.88 12.31
C GLU A 257 15.64 3.31 11.11
N VAL A 258 16.76 3.92 10.73
CA VAL A 258 17.57 3.54 9.57
C VAL A 258 19.03 3.60 9.94
N VAL A 259 19.71 2.47 9.89
CA VAL A 259 21.14 2.34 10.15
C VAL A 259 21.81 1.71 8.93
N ASP A 260 22.75 2.41 8.33
CA ASP A 260 23.55 1.97 7.18
C ASP A 260 24.94 1.55 7.68
N PHE A 261 25.18 0.27 7.83
CA PHE A 261 26.44 -0.27 8.36
C PHE A 261 27.60 -0.16 7.38
N LYS A 262 27.33 -0.15 6.06
CA LYS A 262 28.38 0.00 5.05
C LYS A 262 28.91 1.44 4.98
N ARG A 263 28.06 2.43 5.28
CA ARG A 263 28.40 3.85 5.22
C ARG A 263 28.56 4.48 6.60
N GLU A 264 28.42 3.69 7.68
CA GLU A 264 28.50 4.14 9.07
C GLU A 264 27.61 5.37 9.34
N ARG A 265 26.35 5.31 8.89
CA ARG A 265 25.38 6.41 9.00
C ARG A 265 24.06 5.92 9.56
N GLU A 266 23.40 6.80 10.29
CA GLU A 266 22.01 6.60 10.67
C GLU A 266 21.18 7.88 10.44
N THR A 267 19.87 7.74 10.37
CA THR A 267 18.99 8.91 10.31
C THR A 267 18.95 9.62 11.65
N ASP A 268 18.91 10.95 11.62
CA ASP A 268 18.67 11.82 12.78
C ASP A 268 17.25 12.42 12.78
N VAL A 269 16.44 12.02 11.79
CA VAL A 269 15.03 12.38 11.66
C VAL A 269 14.19 11.11 11.72
N TYR A 270 13.32 11.06 12.72
CA TYR A 270 12.46 9.94 13.04
C TYR A 270 11.03 10.22 12.59
N SER A 271 10.23 9.17 12.42
CA SER A 271 8.84 9.29 11.96
C SER A 271 7.88 8.56 12.88
N ILE A 272 6.71 9.13 13.12
CA ILE A 272 5.67 8.46 13.90
C ILE A 272 5.32 7.10 13.29
N ARG A 273 5.35 6.97 11.96
CA ARG A 273 5.06 5.72 11.26
C ARG A 273 6.06 4.62 11.62
N ARG A 274 7.38 4.84 11.44
CA ARG A 274 8.40 3.81 11.72
C ARG A 274 8.43 3.44 13.21
N GLN A 275 8.30 4.43 14.10
CA GLN A 275 8.20 4.17 15.54
C GLN A 275 6.97 3.32 15.86
N SER A 276 5.81 3.63 15.28
CA SER A 276 4.56 2.86 15.45
C SER A 276 4.68 1.43 14.96
N GLU A 277 5.28 1.22 13.79
CA GLU A 277 5.51 -0.10 13.19
C GLU A 277 6.50 -0.94 14.01
N GLY A 278 7.50 -0.30 14.61
CA GLY A 278 8.42 -0.94 15.56
C GLY A 278 7.71 -1.39 16.84
N VAL A 279 6.91 -0.51 17.46
CA VAL A 279 6.12 -0.85 18.66
C VAL A 279 5.08 -1.94 18.37
N TYR A 280 4.41 -1.85 17.21
CA TYR A 280 3.49 -2.89 16.74
C TYR A 280 4.17 -4.27 16.71
N ALA A 281 5.35 -4.36 16.12
CA ALA A 281 6.11 -5.61 16.03
C ALA A 281 6.52 -6.13 17.41
N LEU A 282 7.00 -5.24 18.29
CA LEU A 282 7.40 -5.59 19.65
C LEU A 282 6.24 -6.06 20.53
N LEU A 283 5.06 -5.46 20.39
CA LEU A 283 3.88 -5.90 21.15
C LEU A 283 3.39 -7.28 20.68
N ASN A 284 3.44 -7.56 19.38
CA ASN A 284 3.17 -8.92 18.88
C ASN A 284 4.18 -9.93 19.41
N TYR A 285 5.47 -9.60 19.37
CA TYR A 285 6.53 -10.43 19.94
C TYR A 285 6.30 -10.71 21.43
N LEU A 286 6.06 -9.69 22.24
CA LEU A 286 5.83 -9.86 23.69
C LEU A 286 4.57 -10.67 23.99
N ALA A 287 3.49 -10.47 23.23
CA ALA A 287 2.27 -11.26 23.40
C ALA A 287 2.51 -12.75 23.09
N TYR A 288 3.23 -13.02 21.99
CA TYR A 288 3.62 -14.38 21.62
C TYR A 288 4.53 -15.03 22.68
N GLU A 289 5.59 -14.34 23.10
CA GLU A 289 6.51 -14.84 24.12
C GLU A 289 5.78 -15.15 25.45
N LYS A 290 4.87 -14.29 25.85
CA LYS A 290 4.03 -14.50 27.02
C LYS A 290 3.16 -15.76 26.90
N GLN A 291 2.58 -16.00 25.73
CA GLN A 291 1.81 -17.22 25.44
C GLN A 291 2.69 -18.48 25.53
N GLN A 292 3.98 -18.37 25.19
CA GLN A 292 4.97 -19.43 25.32
C GLN A 292 5.57 -19.53 26.74
N GLY A 293 5.05 -18.77 27.71
CA GLY A 293 5.53 -18.74 29.09
C GLY A 293 6.85 -18.00 29.30
N ARG A 294 7.29 -17.22 28.32
CA ARG A 294 8.54 -16.42 28.39
C ARG A 294 8.24 -14.97 28.72
N SER A 295 9.07 -14.34 29.56
CA SER A 295 8.91 -12.98 30.03
C SER A 295 10.10 -12.10 29.65
N HIS A 296 9.83 -10.89 29.24
CA HIS A 296 10.84 -9.92 28.78
C HIS A 296 10.65 -8.53 29.42
N PRO A 297 10.88 -8.39 30.76
CA PRO A 297 10.61 -7.15 31.48
C PRO A 297 11.44 -5.95 30.99
N GLU A 298 12.64 -6.19 30.46
CA GLU A 298 13.48 -5.12 29.87
C GLU A 298 12.84 -4.55 28.60
N TRP A 299 12.29 -5.41 27.73
CA TRP A 299 11.53 -4.97 26.56
C TRP A 299 10.27 -4.21 26.94
N GLU A 300 9.52 -4.70 27.94
CA GLU A 300 8.33 -4.00 28.43
C GLU A 300 8.67 -2.59 28.96
N ALA A 301 9.78 -2.45 29.69
CA ALA A 301 10.24 -1.16 30.18
C ALA A 301 10.62 -0.21 29.05
N ARG A 302 11.34 -0.70 28.04
CA ARG A 302 11.70 0.11 26.84
C ARG A 302 10.48 0.56 26.06
N ILE A 303 9.51 -0.33 25.85
CA ILE A 303 8.27 0.01 25.13
C ILE A 303 7.42 1.02 25.90
N ARG A 304 7.30 0.90 27.22
CA ARG A 304 6.62 1.89 28.04
C ARG A 304 7.25 3.28 27.90
N THR A 305 8.59 3.36 27.97
CA THR A 305 9.31 4.62 27.76
C THR A 305 9.04 5.23 26.37
N LEU A 306 9.00 4.39 25.33
CA LEU A 306 8.70 4.85 23.98
C LEU A 306 7.24 5.30 23.83
N LEU A 307 6.30 4.61 24.45
CA LEU A 307 4.88 5.00 24.46
C LEU A 307 4.63 6.31 25.21
N GLU A 308 5.38 6.60 26.30
CA GLU A 308 5.32 7.91 26.96
C GLU A 308 5.72 9.05 26.01
N LYS A 309 6.70 8.80 25.12
CA LYS A 309 7.05 9.76 24.07
C LYS A 309 5.94 9.95 23.06
N PHE A 310 5.22 8.88 22.68
CA PHE A 310 4.02 9.00 21.83
C PHE A 310 2.99 9.91 22.50
N LEU A 311 2.68 9.68 23.78
CA LEU A 311 1.74 10.53 24.51
C LEU A 311 2.19 12.00 24.52
N SER A 312 3.51 12.24 24.63
CA SER A 312 4.08 13.59 24.62
C SER A 312 4.07 14.25 23.25
N LEU A 313 4.18 13.46 22.18
CA LEU A 313 4.16 13.94 20.78
C LEU A 313 2.74 14.23 20.27
N GLN A 314 1.71 13.66 20.89
CA GLN A 314 0.35 13.82 20.41
C GLN A 314 -0.15 15.25 20.57
N ASN A 315 -0.54 15.86 19.46
CA ASN A 315 -1.12 17.19 19.43
C ASN A 315 -2.48 17.27 20.15
N PRO A 316 -2.93 18.46 20.59
CA PRO A 316 -4.24 18.65 21.20
C PRO A 316 -5.42 18.16 20.37
N ASP A 317 -5.33 18.20 19.05
CA ASP A 317 -6.36 17.72 18.12
C ASP A 317 -6.34 16.20 17.88
N GLY A 318 -5.40 15.48 18.48
CA GLY A 318 -5.25 14.03 18.36
C GLY A 318 -4.29 13.57 17.26
N SER A 319 -3.81 14.46 16.42
CA SER A 319 -2.79 14.14 15.40
C SER A 319 -1.41 13.92 16.01
N PHE A 320 -0.53 13.37 15.18
CA PHE A 320 0.89 13.26 15.48
C PHE A 320 1.71 14.01 14.45
N PRO A 321 2.86 14.62 14.82
CA PRO A 321 3.80 15.11 13.84
C PRO A 321 4.32 13.95 13.01
N ARG A 322 4.42 14.16 11.69
CA ARG A 322 4.90 13.13 10.77
C ARG A 322 6.36 12.79 11.01
N LYS A 323 7.20 13.82 11.24
CA LYS A 323 8.64 13.64 11.50
C LYS A 323 9.13 14.54 12.64
N PHE A 324 10.08 14.04 13.40
CA PHE A 324 10.67 14.70 14.56
C PHE A 324 12.12 14.23 14.79
N ARG A 325 12.85 14.91 15.65
CA ARG A 325 14.21 14.52 16.07
C ARG A 325 14.18 13.69 17.35
N ASP A 326 15.31 13.14 17.76
CA ASP A 326 15.45 12.32 18.96
C ASP A 326 15.00 13.03 20.26
N ASN A 327 15.19 14.34 20.33
CA ASN A 327 14.70 15.18 21.42
C ASN A 327 13.23 15.62 21.28
N LEU A 328 12.47 15.01 20.37
CA LEU A 328 11.06 15.28 20.04
C LEU A 328 10.81 16.64 19.36
N THR A 329 11.83 17.38 18.95
CA THR A 329 11.64 18.60 18.14
C THR A 329 10.98 18.23 16.80
N VAL A 330 9.86 18.85 16.51
CA VAL A 330 9.08 18.58 15.28
C VAL A 330 9.82 19.09 14.04
N VAL A 331 9.91 18.23 13.02
CA VAL A 331 10.49 18.53 11.70
C VAL A 331 9.40 18.64 10.64
N ASP A 332 8.37 17.80 10.71
CA ASP A 332 7.21 17.81 9.80
C ASP A 332 5.93 17.63 10.62
N ALA A 333 5.13 18.67 10.68
CA ALA A 333 3.88 18.71 11.47
C ALA A 333 2.64 18.31 10.65
N SER A 334 2.78 17.79 9.42
CA SER A 334 1.65 17.59 8.50
C SER A 334 0.59 16.61 8.98
N GLY A 335 0.92 15.73 9.92
CA GLY A 335 -0.04 14.77 10.50
C GLY A 335 -0.38 13.58 9.60
N GLY A 336 0.18 13.49 8.40
CA GLY A 336 -0.18 12.49 7.39
C GLY A 336 -0.01 11.04 7.82
N SER A 337 0.96 10.72 8.65
CA SER A 337 1.20 9.37 9.18
C SER A 337 0.46 9.06 10.50
N THR A 338 -0.40 9.95 10.97
CA THR A 338 -1.18 9.78 12.22
C THR A 338 -1.93 8.44 12.31
N PRO A 339 -2.56 7.90 11.24
CA PRO A 339 -3.29 6.65 11.34
C PRO A 339 -2.46 5.47 11.87
N SER A 340 -1.15 5.43 11.57
CA SER A 340 -0.27 4.35 11.99
C SER A 340 -0.10 4.23 13.51
N ALA A 341 -0.26 5.33 14.25
CA ALA A 341 -0.09 5.35 15.71
C ALA A 341 -1.27 4.69 16.46
N THR A 342 -2.43 4.59 15.85
CA THR A 342 -3.62 3.99 16.47
C THR A 342 -3.40 2.51 16.79
N LEU A 343 -2.75 1.77 15.89
CA LEU A 343 -2.52 0.34 16.05
C LEU A 343 -1.74 0.02 17.34
N PRO A 344 -0.50 0.49 17.52
CA PRO A 344 0.25 0.20 18.73
C PRO A 344 -0.35 0.80 19.99
N LEU A 345 -1.11 1.90 19.92
CA LEU A 345 -1.77 2.47 21.09
C LEU A 345 -2.91 1.57 21.59
N THR A 346 -3.74 1.02 20.72
CA THR A 346 -4.80 0.07 21.08
C THR A 346 -4.21 -1.24 21.62
N MET A 347 -3.17 -1.75 20.96
CA MET A 347 -2.44 -2.94 21.41
C MET A 347 -1.78 -2.72 22.78
N ALA A 348 -1.15 -1.55 22.98
CA ALA A 348 -0.54 -1.21 24.28
C ALA A 348 -1.57 -1.11 25.40
N TYR A 349 -2.76 -0.55 25.14
CA TYR A 349 -3.86 -0.59 26.10
C TYR A 349 -4.21 -2.03 26.47
N THR A 350 -4.40 -2.90 25.49
CA THR A 350 -4.74 -4.30 25.72
C THR A 350 -3.65 -5.04 26.50
N TYR A 351 -2.38 -4.83 26.16
CA TYR A 351 -1.26 -5.53 26.79
C TYR A 351 -0.94 -5.01 28.20
N PHE A 352 -0.87 -3.68 28.37
CA PHE A 352 -0.45 -3.05 29.61
C PHE A 352 -1.60 -2.62 30.52
N LYS A 353 -2.85 -2.66 30.04
CA LYS A 353 -4.06 -2.21 30.76
C LYS A 353 -3.98 -0.75 31.23
N ASN A 354 -3.28 0.12 30.49
CA ASN A 354 -3.12 1.53 30.83
C ASN A 354 -4.09 2.39 30.00
N GLU A 355 -5.05 3.02 30.66
CA GLU A 355 -6.08 3.86 30.03
C GLU A 355 -5.54 5.09 29.29
N ALA A 356 -4.31 5.55 29.58
CA ALA A 356 -3.71 6.66 28.84
C ALA A 356 -3.53 6.32 27.36
N TYR A 357 -3.18 5.08 27.02
CA TYR A 357 -3.02 4.63 25.65
C TYR A 357 -4.36 4.58 24.91
N ARG A 358 -5.41 4.07 25.56
CA ARG A 358 -6.77 4.06 25.00
C ARG A 358 -7.30 5.47 24.76
N ARG A 359 -7.12 6.40 25.71
CA ARG A 359 -7.50 7.81 25.53
C ARG A 359 -6.74 8.45 24.35
N SER A 360 -5.45 8.15 24.21
CA SER A 360 -4.65 8.63 23.07
C SER A 360 -5.17 8.07 21.76
N ALA A 361 -5.45 6.76 21.67
CA ALA A 361 -6.03 6.11 20.50
C ALA A 361 -7.39 6.72 20.11
N ARG A 362 -8.27 7.00 21.09
CA ARG A 362 -9.56 7.66 20.85
C ARG A 362 -9.40 9.06 20.26
N ARG A 363 -8.49 9.86 20.80
CA ARG A 363 -8.19 11.19 20.26
C ARG A 363 -7.66 11.10 18.82
N THR A 364 -6.84 10.10 18.54
CA THR A 364 -6.38 9.82 17.17
C THR A 364 -7.55 9.46 16.26
N ALA A 365 -8.44 8.57 16.70
CA ALA A 365 -9.62 8.19 15.93
C ALA A 365 -10.55 9.39 15.65
N ASP A 366 -10.76 10.28 16.61
CA ASP A 366 -11.53 11.52 16.42
C ASP A 366 -10.86 12.46 15.39
N TYR A 367 -9.53 12.55 15.41
CA TYR A 367 -8.78 13.29 14.39
C TYR A 367 -8.96 12.67 12.99
N LEU A 368 -8.84 11.33 12.88
CA LEU A 368 -9.00 10.61 11.61
C LEU A 368 -10.40 10.80 11.03
N GLU A 369 -11.44 10.65 11.85
CA GLU A 369 -12.82 10.91 11.42
C GLU A 369 -12.97 12.33 10.86
N LYS A 370 -12.58 13.34 11.65
CA LYS A 370 -12.80 14.75 11.32
C LYS A 370 -11.96 15.25 10.14
N ASN A 371 -10.73 14.75 10.00
CA ASN A 371 -9.74 15.36 9.09
C ASN A 371 -9.38 14.51 7.89
N LEU A 372 -9.56 13.19 7.96
CA LEU A 372 -9.25 12.29 6.86
C LEU A 372 -10.52 11.66 6.29
N ILE A 373 -11.26 10.91 7.09
CA ILE A 373 -12.34 10.04 6.63
C ILE A 373 -13.50 10.87 6.10
N SER A 374 -14.07 11.78 6.93
CA SER A 374 -15.21 12.61 6.50
C SER A 374 -14.91 13.54 5.33
N LYS A 375 -13.64 13.86 5.10
CA LYS A 375 -13.19 14.69 3.98
C LYS A 375 -12.70 13.89 2.79
N ALA A 376 -12.55 12.56 2.94
CA ALA A 376 -11.84 11.69 2.01
C ALA A 376 -10.47 12.27 1.60
N ASP A 377 -9.72 12.79 2.58
CA ASP A 377 -8.41 13.42 2.41
C ASP A 377 -7.33 12.54 3.04
N TYR A 378 -6.93 11.49 2.34
CA TYR A 378 -5.96 10.49 2.80
C TYR A 378 -4.60 10.75 2.17
N PHE A 379 -3.63 11.19 2.98
CA PHE A 379 -2.37 11.70 2.47
C PHE A 379 -1.15 11.32 3.31
N SER A 380 0.00 11.31 2.66
CA SER A 380 1.35 11.35 3.26
C SER A 380 1.62 10.27 4.30
N SER A 381 1.07 9.07 4.13
CA SER A 381 1.47 7.91 4.92
C SER A 381 2.78 7.33 4.40
N THR A 382 2.97 7.33 3.09
CA THR A 382 4.25 7.02 2.45
C THR A 382 5.31 8.06 2.86
N LEU A 383 6.43 7.62 3.43
CA LEU A 383 7.40 8.54 4.06
C LEU A 383 8.26 9.32 3.07
N ASP A 384 8.32 8.89 1.84
CA ASP A 384 9.10 9.47 0.75
C ASP A 384 8.24 10.26 -0.26
N ALA A 385 6.95 10.43 0.03
CA ALA A 385 6.01 11.23 -0.75
C ALA A 385 5.18 12.14 0.17
N ASN A 386 4.61 13.21 -0.38
CA ASN A 386 3.70 14.11 0.33
C ASN A 386 2.48 14.37 -0.53
N CYS A 387 1.73 13.33 -0.82
CA CYS A 387 0.57 13.33 -1.69
C CYS A 387 -0.54 12.45 -1.13
N GLU A 388 -1.63 12.41 -1.81
CA GLU A 388 -2.69 11.43 -1.62
C GLU A 388 -2.15 10.02 -1.94
N ASP A 389 -2.31 9.08 -1.01
CA ASP A 389 -1.79 7.73 -1.15
C ASP A 389 -2.74 6.63 -0.63
N LYS A 390 -2.58 5.43 -1.20
CA LYS A 390 -3.31 4.23 -0.78
C LYS A 390 -3.05 3.89 0.68
N GLU A 391 -1.81 4.00 1.13
CA GLU A 391 -1.40 3.56 2.45
C GLU A 391 -2.11 4.37 3.55
N ALA A 392 -2.35 5.67 3.31
CA ALA A 392 -3.09 6.51 4.26
C ALA A 392 -4.53 6.04 4.46
N SER A 393 -5.23 5.69 3.38
CA SER A 393 -6.61 5.17 3.46
C SER A 393 -6.66 3.77 4.06
N LEU A 394 -5.71 2.91 3.73
CA LEU A 394 -5.59 1.57 4.28
C LEU A 394 -5.30 1.62 5.79
N TYR A 395 -4.35 2.45 6.22
CA TYR A 395 -4.06 2.64 7.64
C TYR A 395 -5.25 3.25 8.40
N ALA A 396 -6.02 4.16 7.78
CA ALA A 396 -7.23 4.70 8.41
C ALA A 396 -8.29 3.61 8.62
N ALA A 397 -8.55 2.76 7.63
CA ALA A 397 -9.46 1.63 7.77
C ALA A 397 -8.99 0.65 8.86
N THR A 398 -7.71 0.28 8.84
CA THR A 398 -7.11 -0.63 9.82
C THR A 398 -7.15 -0.01 11.23
N ALA A 399 -6.87 1.29 11.38
CA ALA A 399 -6.98 2.00 12.66
C ALA A 399 -8.39 1.92 13.24
N MET A 400 -9.42 2.15 12.43
CA MET A 400 -10.81 2.03 12.87
C MET A 400 -11.16 0.57 13.24
N TYR A 401 -10.68 -0.42 12.49
CA TYR A 401 -10.82 -1.83 12.84
C TYR A 401 -10.21 -2.14 14.22
N TYR A 402 -8.99 -1.67 14.49
CA TYR A 402 -8.35 -1.84 15.81
C TYR A 402 -9.15 -1.17 16.95
N MET A 403 -9.74 -0.01 16.68
CA MET A 403 -10.60 0.66 17.67
C MET A 403 -11.83 -0.16 18.05
N THR A 404 -12.33 -1.06 17.18
CA THR A 404 -13.47 -1.93 17.49
C THR A 404 -13.18 -2.95 18.59
N PHE A 405 -11.91 -3.29 18.84
CA PHE A 405 -11.51 -4.22 19.90
C PHE A 405 -11.42 -3.58 21.30
N VAL A 406 -11.35 -2.25 21.34
CA VAL A 406 -11.20 -1.49 22.61
C VAL A 406 -12.38 -0.58 22.91
N SER A 407 -13.50 -0.83 22.23
CA SER A 407 -14.76 -0.07 22.37
C SER A 407 -15.97 -0.99 22.35
N GLU A 408 -17.11 -0.50 22.83
CA GLU A 408 -18.37 -1.25 22.95
C GLU A 408 -19.55 -0.39 22.50
N GLY A 409 -20.69 -1.03 22.27
CA GLY A 409 -21.99 -0.38 22.00
C GLY A 409 -21.92 0.58 20.80
N THR A 410 -22.46 1.77 21.00
CA THR A 410 -22.54 2.79 19.93
C THR A 410 -21.18 3.31 19.48
N GLU A 411 -20.18 3.34 20.37
CA GLU A 411 -18.83 3.74 20.02
C GLU A 411 -18.18 2.70 19.06
N ARG A 412 -18.36 1.41 19.35
CA ARG A 412 -17.89 0.34 18.46
C ARG A 412 -18.56 0.43 17.10
N GLN A 413 -19.88 0.68 17.05
CA GLN A 413 -20.61 0.84 15.78
C GLN A 413 -20.08 2.03 14.98
N ARG A 414 -19.81 3.17 15.63
CA ARG A 414 -19.18 4.33 14.98
C ARG A 414 -17.86 3.93 14.28
N TYR A 415 -17.00 3.17 14.97
CA TYR A 415 -15.73 2.75 14.36
C TYR A 415 -15.91 1.74 13.23
N ILE A 416 -16.92 0.88 13.27
CA ILE A 416 -17.27 0.01 12.15
C ILE A 416 -17.68 0.84 10.92
N ASP A 417 -18.52 1.85 11.10
CA ASP A 417 -18.98 2.71 10.01
C ASP A 417 -17.83 3.51 9.39
N LEU A 418 -16.94 4.07 10.21
CA LEU A 418 -15.74 4.76 9.77
C LEU A 418 -14.73 3.82 9.07
N CYS A 419 -14.58 2.61 9.58
CA CYS A 419 -13.78 1.57 8.94
C CYS A 419 -14.28 1.26 7.54
N ARG A 420 -15.59 1.06 7.39
CA ARG A 420 -16.25 0.80 6.10
C ARG A 420 -16.03 1.95 5.11
N GLU A 421 -16.22 3.19 5.56
CA GLU A 421 -16.02 4.38 4.73
C GLU A 421 -14.57 4.48 4.22
N ALA A 422 -13.59 4.34 5.10
CA ALA A 422 -12.19 4.33 4.74
C ALA A 422 -11.81 3.14 3.85
N ALA A 423 -12.42 1.97 4.08
CA ALA A 423 -12.17 0.77 3.28
C ALA A 423 -12.63 0.94 1.83
N TYR A 424 -13.80 1.52 1.57
CA TYR A 424 -14.24 1.82 0.21
C TYR A 424 -13.24 2.74 -0.52
N PHE A 425 -12.71 3.72 0.19
CA PHE A 425 -11.71 4.60 -0.39
C PHE A 425 -10.39 3.86 -0.67
N ALA A 426 -9.91 3.05 0.28
CA ALA A 426 -8.74 2.21 0.08
C ALA A 426 -8.90 1.24 -1.10
N LEU A 427 -10.07 0.63 -1.25
CA LEU A 427 -10.41 -0.26 -2.36
C LEU A 427 -10.36 0.42 -3.73
N SER A 428 -10.56 1.72 -3.80
CA SER A 428 -10.45 2.45 -5.05
C SER A 428 -9.04 2.44 -5.66
N TRP A 429 -8.01 2.13 -4.88
CA TRP A 429 -6.64 1.95 -5.33
C TRP A 429 -6.34 0.54 -5.84
N TYR A 430 -7.19 -0.45 -5.56
CA TYR A 430 -7.01 -1.83 -5.99
C TYR A 430 -7.66 -2.06 -7.34
N TYR A 431 -6.95 -2.78 -8.21
CA TYR A 431 -7.43 -3.07 -9.56
C TYR A 431 -8.64 -3.99 -9.52
N LEU A 432 -9.73 -3.56 -10.16
CA LEU A 432 -10.94 -4.36 -10.37
C LEU A 432 -10.90 -5.15 -11.68
N TRP A 433 -9.89 -4.98 -12.50
CA TRP A 433 -9.77 -5.58 -13.82
C TRP A 433 -8.32 -5.96 -14.12
N ASP A 434 -8.16 -6.76 -15.18
CA ASP A 434 -6.84 -7.08 -15.70
C ASP A 434 -6.46 -6.06 -16.77
N VAL A 435 -5.44 -5.27 -16.50
CA VAL A 435 -4.88 -4.38 -17.52
C VAL A 435 -4.32 -5.21 -18.67
N PRO A 436 -4.46 -4.75 -19.93
CA PRO A 436 -3.93 -5.48 -21.06
C PRO A 436 -2.39 -5.40 -21.09
N PHE A 437 -1.75 -6.53 -21.37
CA PHE A 437 -0.32 -6.62 -21.63
C PHE A 437 -0.08 -6.94 -23.09
N ALA A 438 0.91 -6.29 -23.70
CA ALA A 438 1.37 -6.63 -25.04
C ALA A 438 2.42 -7.73 -24.99
N GLN A 439 2.60 -8.40 -26.10
CA GLN A 439 3.69 -9.37 -26.29
C GLN A 439 5.05 -8.73 -25.99
N GLY A 440 5.89 -9.40 -25.23
CA GLY A 440 7.21 -8.92 -24.79
C GLY A 440 7.19 -8.08 -23.52
N GLN A 441 6.02 -7.75 -22.95
CA GLN A 441 5.92 -7.27 -21.59
C GLN A 441 6.09 -8.45 -20.63
N MET A 442 7.09 -8.39 -19.78
CA MET A 442 7.47 -9.49 -18.90
C MET A 442 6.30 -10.03 -18.07
N LEU A 443 5.51 -9.15 -17.48
CA LEU A 443 4.37 -9.55 -16.65
C LEU A 443 3.27 -10.21 -17.50
N GLY A 444 3.00 -9.68 -18.69
CA GLY A 444 2.06 -10.27 -19.64
C GLY A 444 2.49 -11.66 -20.10
N ASP A 445 3.76 -11.81 -20.46
CA ASP A 445 4.34 -13.09 -20.90
C ASP A 445 4.33 -14.14 -19.76
N ALA A 446 4.44 -13.70 -18.51
CA ALA A 446 4.29 -14.54 -17.31
C ALA A 446 2.83 -14.87 -16.96
N GLY A 447 1.86 -14.30 -17.68
CA GLY A 447 0.43 -14.50 -17.44
C GLY A 447 -0.10 -13.77 -16.20
N PHE A 448 0.56 -12.66 -15.81
CA PHE A 448 0.16 -11.85 -14.66
C PHE A 448 -1.24 -11.25 -14.84
N ARG A 449 -2.01 -11.23 -13.75
CA ARG A 449 -3.33 -10.62 -13.64
C ARG A 449 -3.28 -9.48 -12.63
N SER A 450 -3.62 -8.27 -13.07
CA SER A 450 -3.51 -7.08 -12.22
C SER A 450 -4.66 -6.93 -11.22
N ARG A 451 -5.82 -7.56 -11.43
CA ARG A 451 -6.94 -7.49 -10.50
C ARG A 451 -6.52 -7.92 -9.09
N GLY A 452 -6.95 -7.18 -8.09
CA GLY A 452 -6.57 -7.41 -6.68
C GLY A 452 -5.23 -6.83 -6.26
N TRP A 453 -4.39 -6.34 -7.20
CA TRP A 453 -3.17 -5.61 -6.86
C TRP A 453 -3.49 -4.15 -6.55
N GLY A 454 -2.68 -3.52 -5.71
CA GLY A 454 -2.85 -2.12 -5.33
C GLY A 454 -1.94 -1.18 -6.11
N ASN A 455 -2.44 0.02 -6.40
CA ASN A 455 -1.64 1.15 -6.86
C ASN A 455 -1.16 1.96 -5.66
N VAL A 456 0.02 2.56 -5.70
CA VAL A 456 0.64 3.17 -4.51
C VAL A 456 0.10 4.56 -4.20
N SER A 457 0.27 5.49 -5.13
CA SER A 457 -0.09 6.90 -4.94
C SER A 457 -0.19 7.63 -6.26
N VAL A 458 -0.63 8.88 -6.21
CA VAL A 458 -0.67 9.75 -7.40
C VAL A 458 0.72 10.12 -7.93
N GLU A 459 1.73 10.10 -7.07
CA GLU A 459 3.12 10.36 -7.44
C GLU A 459 3.84 9.11 -7.93
N ASN A 460 3.35 7.93 -7.52
CA ASN A 460 4.01 6.65 -7.74
C ASN A 460 2.99 5.61 -8.20
N ASN A 461 2.71 5.63 -9.49
CA ASN A 461 1.73 4.74 -10.12
C ASN A 461 2.41 3.45 -10.58
N HIS A 462 2.60 2.52 -9.65
CA HIS A 462 2.99 1.13 -9.90
C HIS A 462 2.16 0.18 -9.04
N VAL A 463 2.12 -1.08 -9.39
CA VAL A 463 1.42 -2.10 -8.62
C VAL A 463 2.31 -2.68 -7.53
N ASP A 464 1.73 -2.92 -6.35
CA ASP A 464 2.43 -3.47 -5.20
C ASP A 464 1.56 -4.38 -4.33
N VAL A 465 2.18 -5.01 -3.34
CA VAL A 465 1.54 -5.93 -2.38
C VAL A 465 1.29 -5.30 -1.01
N PHE A 466 1.16 -3.98 -0.92
CA PHE A 466 0.84 -3.34 0.36
C PHE A 466 -0.60 -3.63 0.76
N ILE A 467 -0.79 -4.68 1.57
CA ILE A 467 -2.08 -5.20 2.02
C ILE A 467 -2.13 -5.38 3.53
N PHE A 468 -1.10 -5.93 4.17
CA PHE A 468 -1.04 -6.23 5.61
C PHE A 468 -2.35 -6.86 6.13
N GLU A 469 -2.99 -6.25 7.13
CA GLU A 469 -4.26 -6.73 7.70
C GLU A 469 -5.50 -6.39 6.87
N PHE A 470 -5.36 -5.62 5.79
CA PHE A 470 -6.54 -5.08 5.09
C PHE A 470 -7.48 -6.16 4.53
N ALA A 471 -6.94 -7.32 4.12
CA ALA A 471 -7.77 -8.45 3.72
C ALA A 471 -8.64 -8.96 4.90
N THR A 472 -8.08 -9.00 6.11
CA THR A 472 -8.83 -9.35 7.34
C THR A 472 -9.87 -8.28 7.68
N VAL A 473 -9.53 -7.00 7.48
CA VAL A 473 -10.49 -5.89 7.65
C VAL A 473 -11.67 -6.04 6.69
N LEU A 474 -11.42 -6.42 5.45
CA LEU A 474 -12.50 -6.66 4.47
C LEU A 474 -13.37 -7.85 4.86
N ASP A 475 -12.80 -8.95 5.33
CA ASP A 475 -13.57 -10.11 5.80
C ASP A 475 -14.44 -9.72 7.03
N PHE A 476 -13.88 -8.98 7.98
CA PHE A 476 -14.62 -8.43 9.13
C PHE A 476 -15.79 -7.52 8.70
N LEU A 477 -15.56 -6.62 7.75
CA LEU A 477 -16.61 -5.73 7.24
C LEU A 477 -17.68 -6.49 6.46
N ALA A 478 -17.32 -7.55 5.73
CA ALA A 478 -18.27 -8.39 5.02
C ALA A 478 -19.28 -9.01 5.98
N GLU A 479 -18.82 -9.56 7.09
CA GLU A 479 -19.66 -10.17 8.13
C GLU A 479 -20.47 -9.13 8.91
N THR A 480 -19.80 -8.04 9.33
CA THR A 480 -20.41 -7.06 10.25
C THR A 480 -21.40 -6.13 9.57
N CYS A 481 -21.18 -5.81 8.27
CA CYS A 481 -22.02 -4.90 7.49
C CYS A 481 -22.95 -5.63 6.50
N ASP A 482 -22.94 -6.96 6.45
CA ASP A 482 -23.67 -7.77 5.46
C ASP A 482 -23.38 -7.32 4.01
N GLU A 483 -22.09 -7.09 3.70
CA GLU A 483 -21.63 -6.63 2.39
C GLU A 483 -20.70 -7.66 1.72
N PRO A 484 -21.25 -8.60 0.94
CA PRO A 484 -20.47 -9.72 0.39
C PRO A 484 -19.38 -9.31 -0.62
N ARG A 485 -19.44 -8.09 -1.18
CA ARG A 485 -18.39 -7.61 -2.09
C ARG A 485 -17.04 -7.49 -1.38
N PHE A 486 -17.04 -7.21 -0.09
CA PHE A 486 -15.78 -7.13 0.68
C PHE A 486 -15.10 -8.50 0.77
N SER A 487 -15.81 -9.57 1.12
CA SER A 487 -15.21 -10.92 1.18
C SER A 487 -14.78 -11.41 -0.20
N ARG A 488 -15.57 -11.13 -1.25
CA ARG A 488 -15.19 -11.44 -2.63
C ARG A 488 -13.90 -10.70 -3.04
N THR A 489 -13.79 -9.42 -2.69
CA THR A 489 -12.58 -8.62 -2.96
C THR A 489 -11.38 -9.14 -2.16
N SER A 490 -11.58 -9.49 -0.89
CA SER A 490 -10.55 -10.13 -0.06
C SER A 490 -10.02 -11.41 -0.73
N ALA A 491 -10.90 -12.26 -1.26
CA ALA A 491 -10.50 -13.47 -1.98
C ALA A 491 -9.71 -13.17 -3.26
N VAL A 492 -10.13 -12.15 -4.03
CA VAL A 492 -9.38 -11.71 -5.22
C VAL A 492 -8.00 -11.23 -4.83
N ILE A 493 -7.88 -10.35 -3.83
CA ILE A 493 -6.60 -9.82 -3.35
C ILE A 493 -5.69 -10.95 -2.87
N LYS A 494 -6.16 -11.81 -1.97
CA LYS A 494 -5.38 -12.93 -1.42
C LYS A 494 -4.82 -13.84 -2.49
N SER A 495 -5.61 -14.16 -3.52
CA SER A 495 -5.16 -15.00 -4.62
C SER A 495 -4.18 -14.28 -5.55
N SER A 496 -4.42 -13.00 -5.82
CA SER A 496 -3.61 -12.21 -6.75
C SER A 496 -2.23 -11.88 -6.21
N MET A 497 -2.10 -11.59 -4.92
CA MET A 497 -0.83 -11.26 -4.27
C MET A 497 0.18 -12.41 -4.28
N LEU A 498 -0.25 -13.64 -4.52
CA LEU A 498 0.62 -14.82 -4.58
C LEU A 498 1.11 -15.17 -6.01
N GLN A 499 0.84 -14.33 -7.00
CA GLN A 499 1.25 -14.62 -8.39
C GLN A 499 2.75 -14.53 -8.63
N LEU A 500 3.44 -13.60 -7.96
CA LEU A 500 4.87 -13.34 -8.16
C LEU A 500 5.74 -13.96 -7.04
N MET A 501 5.34 -15.13 -6.54
CA MET A 501 6.11 -15.82 -5.50
C MET A 501 7.55 -16.10 -5.96
N PRO A 502 8.56 -15.69 -5.17
CA PRO A 502 9.96 -15.74 -5.56
C PRO A 502 10.56 -17.13 -5.33
N VAL A 503 10.39 -18.00 -6.30
CA VAL A 503 11.01 -19.33 -6.35
C VAL A 503 11.99 -19.42 -7.49
N GLU A 504 12.96 -20.33 -7.40
CA GLU A 504 13.92 -20.58 -8.48
C GLU A 504 13.21 -20.78 -9.83
N GLY A 505 13.73 -20.14 -10.88
CA GLY A 505 13.16 -20.16 -12.23
C GLY A 505 11.97 -19.24 -12.48
N SER A 506 11.39 -18.61 -11.44
CA SER A 506 10.27 -17.66 -11.57
C SER A 506 10.58 -16.22 -11.16
N MET A 507 11.84 -15.91 -10.86
CA MET A 507 12.27 -14.60 -10.36
C MET A 507 12.72 -13.63 -11.46
N PHE A 508 12.44 -13.91 -12.70
CA PHE A 508 12.78 -13.05 -13.85
C PHE A 508 14.28 -12.66 -13.88
N GLU A 509 15.16 -13.54 -13.42
CA GLU A 509 16.61 -13.29 -13.26
C GLU A 509 16.92 -12.14 -12.27
N ILE A 510 16.00 -11.82 -11.36
CA ILE A 510 16.11 -10.76 -10.37
C ILE A 510 15.77 -11.30 -8.98
N GLY A 511 16.58 -10.95 -8.00
CA GLY A 511 16.32 -11.36 -6.61
C GLY A 511 16.73 -12.79 -6.28
N ARG A 512 16.15 -13.34 -5.23
CA ARG A 512 16.41 -14.68 -4.69
C ARG A 512 15.11 -15.33 -4.21
N THR A 513 15.13 -16.64 -4.00
CA THR A 513 14.03 -17.34 -3.33
C THR A 513 13.70 -16.67 -1.99
N GLY A 514 12.43 -16.39 -1.75
CA GLY A 514 11.95 -15.66 -0.57
C GLY A 514 11.91 -14.14 -0.72
N TYR A 515 12.63 -13.54 -1.68
CA TYR A 515 12.69 -12.11 -1.88
C TYR A 515 11.57 -11.63 -2.80
N TYR A 516 10.40 -11.36 -2.23
CA TYR A 516 9.24 -10.94 -3.02
C TYR A 516 9.47 -9.55 -3.66
N PRO A 517 9.12 -9.36 -4.95
CA PRO A 517 9.39 -8.10 -5.66
C PRO A 517 8.73 -6.88 -5.00
N GLU A 518 9.50 -5.79 -4.87
CA GLU A 518 9.02 -4.55 -4.25
C GLU A 518 8.14 -3.74 -5.18
N VAL A 519 8.60 -3.53 -6.41
CA VAL A 519 7.97 -2.64 -7.39
C VAL A 519 7.75 -3.35 -8.71
N VAL A 520 6.53 -3.31 -9.18
CA VAL A 520 6.11 -3.96 -10.42
C VAL A 520 5.44 -2.94 -11.33
N GLN A 521 5.96 -2.79 -12.54
CA GLN A 521 5.44 -1.88 -13.56
C GLN A 521 4.68 -2.65 -14.64
N HIS A 522 3.62 -2.06 -15.18
CA HIS A 522 2.80 -2.64 -16.23
C HIS A 522 2.57 -1.69 -17.42
N THR A 523 3.37 -0.64 -17.53
CA THR A 523 3.26 0.40 -18.55
C THR A 523 4.45 0.36 -19.52
N ALA A 524 4.65 1.42 -20.29
CA ALA A 524 5.83 1.55 -21.16
C ALA A 524 7.16 1.36 -20.40
N TRP A 525 7.17 1.57 -19.08
CA TRP A 525 8.32 1.32 -18.22
C TRP A 525 8.72 -0.16 -18.15
N ASP A 526 7.81 -1.09 -18.42
CA ASP A 526 8.13 -2.54 -18.47
C ASP A 526 9.15 -2.87 -19.54
N TYR A 527 9.23 -2.04 -20.58
CA TYR A 527 10.26 -2.12 -21.62
C TYR A 527 11.49 -1.25 -21.30
N GLY A 528 11.41 -0.45 -20.23
CA GLY A 528 12.37 0.58 -19.88
C GLY A 528 13.67 0.03 -19.28
N LYS A 529 14.11 0.66 -18.19
CA LYS A 529 15.47 0.62 -17.63
C LYS A 529 16.19 -0.73 -17.68
N ASN A 530 15.54 -1.82 -17.41
CA ASN A 530 16.09 -3.16 -17.52
C ASN A 530 15.21 -4.12 -18.35
N GLY A 531 14.11 -3.63 -18.90
CA GLY A 531 13.17 -4.42 -19.69
C GLY A 531 12.43 -5.51 -18.91
N LYS A 532 12.39 -5.43 -17.57
CA LYS A 532 11.90 -6.52 -16.71
C LYS A 532 10.79 -6.13 -15.76
N GLY A 533 10.12 -4.99 -15.98
CA GLY A 533 9.01 -4.52 -15.14
C GLY A 533 9.40 -4.02 -13.75
N PHE A 534 10.68 -4.05 -13.41
CA PHE A 534 11.24 -3.52 -12.16
C PHE A 534 12.09 -2.31 -12.45
N TYR A 535 11.94 -1.24 -11.68
CA TYR A 535 12.69 -0.03 -11.94
C TYR A 535 13.75 0.31 -10.87
N ASN A 536 13.74 -0.34 -9.73
CA ASN A 536 14.70 -0.11 -8.67
C ASN A 536 15.99 -0.89 -8.90
N ASP A 537 17.13 -0.23 -8.72
CA ASP A 537 18.43 -0.90 -8.62
C ASP A 537 18.64 -1.49 -7.22
N ILE A 538 17.91 -0.98 -6.24
CA ILE A 538 17.86 -1.46 -4.85
C ILE A 538 16.51 -2.13 -4.65
N PHE A 539 16.52 -3.27 -4.00
CA PHE A 539 15.35 -4.05 -3.70
C PHE A 539 15.19 -4.21 -2.19
N ALA A 540 14.04 -3.81 -1.66
CA ALA A 540 13.74 -3.84 -0.23
C ALA A 540 12.60 -4.83 0.06
N PRO A 541 12.85 -6.14 0.06
CA PRO A 541 11.81 -7.16 0.24
C PRO A 541 11.26 -7.23 1.67
N GLY A 542 11.81 -6.48 2.61
CA GLY A 542 11.38 -6.50 4.01
C GLY A 542 9.89 -6.21 4.19
N TRP A 543 9.38 -5.15 3.56
CA TRP A 543 7.96 -4.80 3.69
C TRP A 543 7.04 -5.68 2.85
N THR A 544 7.48 -6.15 1.68
CA THR A 544 6.65 -7.02 0.82
C THR A 544 6.42 -8.37 1.49
N VAL A 545 7.48 -8.96 2.04
CA VAL A 545 7.39 -10.20 2.81
C VAL A 545 6.54 -10.02 4.05
N ALA A 546 6.75 -8.95 4.83
CA ALA A 546 5.94 -8.67 6.02
C ALA A 546 4.46 -8.47 5.69
N SER A 547 4.15 -7.77 4.60
CA SER A 547 2.77 -7.53 4.15
C SER A 547 2.06 -8.82 3.77
N LEU A 548 2.70 -9.66 2.96
CA LEU A 548 2.14 -10.96 2.58
C LEU A 548 2.04 -11.90 3.78
N TRP A 549 3.03 -11.90 4.65
CA TRP A 549 3.00 -12.73 5.87
C TRP A 549 1.83 -12.38 6.77
N GLN A 550 1.55 -11.08 6.94
CA GLN A 550 0.41 -10.61 7.71
C GLN A 550 -0.92 -11.02 7.05
N MET A 551 -1.04 -10.86 5.73
CA MET A 551 -2.20 -11.33 4.96
C MET A 551 -2.43 -12.85 5.12
N LEU A 552 -1.35 -13.63 5.17
CA LEU A 552 -1.37 -15.08 5.37
C LEU A 552 -1.54 -15.51 6.86
N SER A 553 -1.71 -14.54 7.76
CA SER A 553 -1.90 -14.77 9.21
C SER A 553 -3.17 -14.04 9.68
N PRO A 554 -4.37 -14.38 9.17
CA PRO A 554 -5.60 -13.61 9.37
C PRO A 554 -6.04 -13.53 10.84
N ASP A 555 -5.73 -14.56 11.64
CA ASP A 555 -6.18 -14.67 13.04
C ASP A 555 -5.28 -13.90 14.03
N ARG A 556 -4.14 -13.34 13.56
CA ARG A 556 -3.15 -12.72 14.45
C ARG A 556 -3.71 -11.56 15.26
N VAL A 557 -4.51 -10.69 14.63
CA VAL A 557 -5.09 -9.52 15.30
C VAL A 557 -6.12 -9.96 16.35
N THR A 558 -7.06 -10.83 15.98
CA THR A 558 -8.10 -11.33 16.89
C THR A 558 -7.49 -12.10 18.06
N THR A 559 -6.46 -12.92 17.81
CA THR A 559 -5.70 -13.64 18.85
C THR A 559 -5.02 -12.67 19.81
N PHE A 560 -4.42 -11.58 19.31
CA PHE A 560 -3.79 -10.58 20.17
C PHE A 560 -4.79 -9.92 21.14
N PHE A 561 -5.98 -9.53 20.66
CA PHE A 561 -6.98 -8.84 21.47
C PHE A 561 -7.81 -9.78 22.36
N ALA A 562 -7.82 -11.10 22.08
CA ALA A 562 -8.50 -12.08 22.92
C ALA A 562 -7.71 -12.45 24.19
N ASN A 563 -6.40 -12.16 24.25
CA ASN A 563 -5.49 -12.45 25.36
C ASN A 563 -5.19 -11.18 26.17
#